data_96e5c4cc4f1437cd878475eb71d5d14b
#
_entry.id   96e5c4cc4f1437cd878475eb71d5d14b
#
_cell.length_a   1.000
_cell.length_b   1.000
_cell.length_c   1.000
_cell.angle_alpha   90.00
_cell.angle_beta   90.00
_cell.angle_gamma   90.00
#
_symmetry.space_group_name_H-M   'P 1'
#
loop_
_entity.id
_entity.type
_entity.pdbx_description
1 polymer ?
#
loop_
_entity_poly.entity_id
_entity_poly.type
_entity_poly.pdbx_seq_one_letter_code
_entity_poly.pdbx_strand_id
1 'polypeptide(L)'
;MDKNYRTKTNANNTALFGSSLGGLVSFYGALKYPKVFGKVGCFSPSFWFNRKEIFELMQNTKKFKTKIYFLCGDNEGDDDMVRDLNAMEFEVNSKRCECQNKNKKIIIKGGQHNEKLWREGFKKAYLWL
;
A
#
# COMPACT_ATOMS: atom_id res chain seq x y z
N MET A 1 5.56 -23.05 -3.06
CA MET A 1 4.77 -22.98 -1.82
C MET A 1 3.42 -23.68 -1.98
N ASP A 2 2.60 -23.31 -2.94
CA ASP A 2 1.23 -23.85 -3.12
C ASP A 2 1.14 -25.34 -3.39
N LYS A 3 2.20 -25.96 -3.94
CA LYS A 3 2.26 -27.42 -4.14
C LYS A 3 2.45 -28.22 -2.84
N ASN A 4 3.01 -27.59 -1.81
CA ASN A 4 3.43 -28.26 -0.57
C ASN A 4 2.59 -27.88 0.65
N TYR A 5 1.73 -26.86 0.52
CA TYR A 5 0.92 -26.35 1.62
C TYR A 5 -0.51 -26.11 1.16
N ARG A 6 -1.46 -26.21 2.08
CA ARG A 6 -2.87 -25.87 1.82
C ARG A 6 -3.02 -24.34 1.80
N THR A 7 -2.81 -23.74 0.63
CA THR A 7 -2.92 -22.29 0.41
C THR A 7 -4.15 -21.95 -0.42
N LYS A 8 -4.65 -20.72 -0.25
CA LYS A 8 -5.65 -20.14 -1.13
C LYS A 8 -4.91 -19.25 -2.14
N THR A 9 -4.73 -19.73 -3.36
CA THR A 9 -3.85 -19.14 -4.38
C THR A 9 -4.43 -17.95 -5.14
N ASN A 10 -5.70 -17.61 -4.92
CA ASN A 10 -6.33 -16.50 -5.62
C ASN A 10 -5.94 -15.15 -5.04
N ALA A 11 -6.01 -14.10 -5.86
CA ALA A 11 -5.61 -12.74 -5.49
C ALA A 11 -6.30 -12.22 -4.22
N ASN A 12 -7.57 -12.55 -4.00
CA ASN A 12 -8.32 -12.09 -2.83
C ASN A 12 -7.78 -12.65 -1.49
N ASN A 13 -6.98 -13.71 -1.55
CA ASN A 13 -6.34 -14.33 -0.39
C ASN A 13 -4.82 -14.15 -0.37
N THR A 14 -4.27 -13.35 -1.29
CA THR A 14 -2.83 -13.09 -1.38
C THR A 14 -2.56 -11.61 -1.13
N ALA A 15 -1.76 -11.33 -0.11
CA ALA A 15 -1.41 -9.98 0.29
C ALA A 15 0.11 -9.77 0.26
N LEU A 16 0.53 -8.55 -0.10
CA LEU A 16 1.88 -8.04 0.13
C LEU A 16 1.85 -7.04 1.28
N PHE A 17 2.87 -7.07 2.12
CA PHE A 17 3.11 -6.06 3.16
C PHE A 17 4.55 -5.59 3.10
N GLY A 18 4.74 -4.31 3.23
CA GLY A 18 6.08 -3.75 3.32
C GLY A 18 6.09 -2.36 3.95
N SER A 19 7.25 -2.01 4.49
CA SER A 19 7.52 -0.70 5.07
C SER A 19 8.66 -0.02 4.32
N SER A 20 8.65 1.31 4.29
CA SER A 20 9.68 2.12 3.63
C SER A 20 9.82 1.73 2.14
N LEU A 21 11.01 1.37 1.67
CA LEU A 21 11.21 0.82 0.32
C LEU A 21 10.41 -0.46 0.09
N GLY A 22 10.22 -1.30 1.13
CA GLY A 22 9.35 -2.48 1.05
C GLY A 22 7.89 -2.11 0.81
N GLY A 23 7.42 -0.97 1.33
CA GLY A 23 6.10 -0.41 1.04
C GLY A 23 5.95 0.01 -0.42
N LEU A 24 6.97 0.67 -0.98
CA LEU A 24 7.05 1.00 -2.40
C LEU A 24 7.01 -0.26 -3.28
N VAL A 25 7.84 -1.27 -2.97
CA VAL A 25 7.89 -2.54 -3.72
C VAL A 25 6.56 -3.29 -3.63
N SER A 26 5.92 -3.30 -2.46
CA SER A 26 4.61 -3.94 -2.29
C SER A 26 3.53 -3.25 -3.12
N PHE A 27 3.52 -1.93 -3.16
CA PHE A 27 2.61 -1.16 -4.01
C PHE A 27 2.86 -1.42 -5.50
N TYR A 28 4.13 -1.36 -5.92
CA TYR A 28 4.53 -1.68 -7.29
C TYR A 28 4.10 -3.11 -7.70
N GLY A 29 4.32 -4.09 -6.83
CA GLY A 29 3.90 -5.47 -7.05
C GLY A 29 2.39 -5.62 -7.25
N ALA A 30 1.59 -4.89 -6.45
CA ALA A 30 0.14 -4.87 -6.59
C ALA A 30 -0.33 -4.23 -7.91
N LEU A 31 0.37 -3.20 -8.40
CA LEU A 31 0.09 -2.58 -9.70
C LEU A 31 0.45 -3.50 -10.88
N LYS A 32 1.61 -4.16 -10.82
CA LYS A 32 2.11 -5.01 -11.90
C LYS A 32 1.43 -6.37 -11.96
N TYR A 33 1.05 -6.93 -10.81
CA TYR A 33 0.54 -8.29 -10.70
C TYR A 33 -0.81 -8.36 -9.95
N PRO A 34 -1.84 -7.59 -10.39
CA PRO A 34 -3.12 -7.50 -9.68
C PRO A 34 -3.91 -8.83 -9.68
N LYS A 35 -3.57 -9.75 -10.58
CA LYS A 35 -4.15 -11.11 -10.60
C LYS A 35 -3.54 -12.02 -9.54
N VAL A 36 -2.39 -11.66 -8.98
CA VAL A 36 -1.69 -12.40 -7.94
C VAL A 36 -1.94 -11.74 -6.57
N PHE A 37 -1.75 -10.43 -6.48
CA PHE A 37 -1.84 -9.68 -5.23
C PHE A 37 -3.11 -8.83 -5.20
N GLY A 38 -4.13 -9.34 -4.56
CA GLY A 38 -5.42 -8.63 -4.40
C GLY A 38 -5.48 -7.73 -3.17
N LYS A 39 -4.46 -7.77 -2.32
CA LYS A 39 -4.37 -7.00 -1.08
C LYS A 39 -2.96 -6.47 -0.89
N VAL A 40 -2.83 -5.25 -0.34
CA VAL A 40 -1.52 -4.65 -0.07
C VAL A 40 -1.57 -3.75 1.17
N GLY A 41 -0.59 -3.91 2.05
CA GLY A 41 -0.31 -3.01 3.16
C GLY A 41 0.99 -2.26 2.92
N CYS A 42 0.91 -0.94 2.80
CA CYS A 42 2.04 -0.05 2.56
C CYS A 42 2.26 0.83 3.78
N PHE A 43 3.34 0.61 4.50
CA PHE A 43 3.70 1.35 5.70
C PHE A 43 4.84 2.32 5.38
N SER A 44 4.60 3.61 5.58
CA SER A 44 5.57 4.67 5.25
C SER A 44 6.25 4.44 3.89
N PRO A 45 5.49 4.23 2.81
CA PRO A 45 6.05 3.83 1.53
C PRO A 45 6.93 4.94 0.94
N SER A 46 8.16 4.60 0.56
CA SER A 46 9.15 5.54 0.01
C SER A 46 8.81 5.96 -1.42
N PHE A 47 7.65 6.58 -1.65
CA PHE A 47 7.23 7.04 -2.98
C PHE A 47 8.16 8.10 -3.57
N TRP A 48 8.87 8.84 -2.73
CA TRP A 48 9.88 9.81 -3.13
C TRP A 48 11.04 9.19 -3.90
N PHE A 49 11.40 7.93 -3.64
CA PHE A 49 12.59 7.27 -4.19
C PHE A 49 12.57 7.20 -5.72
N ASN A 50 11.43 6.92 -6.32
CA ASN A 50 11.23 6.92 -7.77
C ASN A 50 9.85 7.48 -8.10
N ARG A 51 9.62 8.70 -7.61
CA ARG A 51 8.32 9.35 -7.58
C ARG A 51 7.66 9.42 -8.95
N LYS A 52 8.39 9.87 -9.95
CA LYS A 52 7.86 10.04 -11.29
C LYS A 52 7.30 8.72 -11.84
N GLU A 53 8.11 7.68 -11.84
CA GLU A 53 7.76 6.40 -12.46
C GLU A 53 6.63 5.68 -11.74
N ILE A 54 6.59 5.73 -10.39
CA ILE A 54 5.51 5.06 -9.65
C ILE A 54 4.17 5.79 -9.80
N PHE A 55 4.18 7.12 -9.89
CA PHE A 55 2.98 7.89 -10.14
C PHE A 55 2.50 7.73 -11.59
N GLU A 56 3.40 7.79 -12.59
CA GLU A 56 3.07 7.52 -13.98
C GLU A 56 2.48 6.10 -14.16
N LEU A 57 3.05 5.10 -13.49
CA LEU A 57 2.53 3.73 -13.52
C LEU A 57 1.10 3.67 -12.97
N MET A 58 0.84 4.36 -11.86
CA MET A 58 -0.50 4.43 -11.28
C MET A 58 -1.49 5.17 -12.20
N GLN A 59 -1.08 6.31 -12.76
CA GLN A 59 -1.89 7.11 -13.67
C GLN A 59 -2.24 6.35 -14.96
N ASN A 60 -1.33 5.54 -15.48
CA ASN A 60 -1.54 4.69 -16.65
C ASN A 60 -2.37 3.43 -16.33
N THR A 61 -2.62 3.13 -15.07
CA THR A 61 -3.45 2.01 -14.66
C THR A 61 -4.92 2.35 -14.90
N LYS A 62 -5.61 1.56 -15.73
CA LYS A 62 -7.01 1.83 -16.09
C LYS A 62 -7.98 1.59 -14.93
N LYS A 63 -7.77 0.50 -14.18
CA LYS A 63 -8.60 0.13 -13.01
C LYS A 63 -7.71 -0.47 -11.93
N PHE A 64 -7.85 0.02 -10.70
CA PHE A 64 -7.16 -0.50 -9.55
C PHE A 64 -8.15 -1.21 -8.62
N LYS A 65 -8.06 -2.55 -8.53
CA LYS A 65 -8.99 -3.39 -7.76
C LYS A 65 -8.40 -3.91 -6.45
N THR A 66 -7.10 -3.80 -6.26
CA THR A 66 -6.41 -4.30 -5.07
C THR A 66 -6.86 -3.55 -3.82
N LYS A 67 -7.22 -4.28 -2.78
CA LYS A 67 -7.53 -3.70 -1.46
C LYS A 67 -6.25 -3.15 -0.84
N ILE A 68 -6.25 -1.88 -0.40
CA ILE A 68 -5.03 -1.23 0.05
C ILE A 68 -5.18 -0.60 1.43
N TYR A 69 -4.18 -0.82 2.27
CA TYR A 69 -4.01 -0.18 3.56
C TYR A 69 -2.75 0.67 3.55
N PHE A 70 -2.90 1.98 3.64
CA PHE A 70 -1.81 2.93 3.80
C PHE A 70 -1.65 3.30 5.27
N LEU A 71 -0.42 3.34 5.75
CA LEU A 71 -0.05 3.84 7.07
C LEU A 71 1.22 4.68 6.95
N CYS A 72 1.25 5.83 7.61
CA CYS A 72 2.49 6.55 7.90
C CYS A 72 2.36 7.34 9.21
N GLY A 73 3.48 7.86 9.70
CA GLY A 73 3.53 8.90 10.71
C GLY A 73 3.56 10.29 10.07
N ASP A 74 3.28 11.31 10.86
CA ASP A 74 3.42 12.71 10.44
C ASP A 74 4.72 13.37 10.96
N ASN A 75 5.60 12.58 11.61
CA ASN A 75 6.90 13.01 12.11
C ASN A 75 8.01 12.02 11.67
N GLU A 76 8.08 11.77 10.36
CA GLU A 76 9.02 10.79 9.79
C GLU A 76 10.32 11.40 9.25
N GLY A 77 10.58 12.67 9.57
CA GLY A 77 11.85 13.34 9.24
C GLY A 77 11.82 14.23 8.01
N ASP A 78 10.80 14.12 7.17
CA ASP A 78 10.52 15.05 6.08
C ASP A 78 9.00 15.23 5.89
N ASP A 79 8.62 16.35 5.26
CA ASP A 79 7.21 16.66 4.96
C ASP A 79 6.68 15.90 3.73
N ASP A 80 7.53 15.15 3.05
CA ASP A 80 7.21 14.53 1.79
C ASP A 80 6.40 13.24 1.96
N MET A 81 6.58 12.53 3.07
CA MET A 81 5.90 11.25 3.32
C MET A 81 4.38 11.40 3.28
N VAL A 82 3.83 12.29 4.09
CA VAL A 82 2.38 12.52 4.16
C VAL A 82 1.86 13.10 2.84
N ARG A 83 2.60 14.04 2.24
CA ARG A 83 2.26 14.64 0.94
C ARG A 83 2.16 13.58 -0.16
N ASP A 84 3.18 12.75 -0.30
CA ASP A 84 3.23 11.74 -1.35
C ASP A 84 2.22 10.61 -1.12
N LEU A 85 1.97 10.25 0.15
CA LEU A 85 0.92 9.29 0.50
C LEU A 85 -0.46 9.82 0.13
N ASN A 86 -0.76 11.09 0.44
CA ASN A 86 -2.03 11.73 0.08
C ASN A 86 -2.21 11.81 -1.44
N ALA A 87 -1.16 12.20 -2.16
CA ALA A 87 -1.17 12.27 -3.62
C ALA A 87 -1.41 10.88 -4.24
N MET A 88 -0.74 9.83 -3.74
CA MET A 88 -0.94 8.48 -4.24
C MET A 88 -2.33 7.93 -3.92
N GLU A 89 -2.86 8.21 -2.73
CA GLU A 89 -4.24 7.83 -2.39
C GLU A 89 -5.25 8.48 -3.34
N PHE A 90 -5.07 9.76 -3.68
CA PHE A 90 -5.90 10.46 -4.66
C PHE A 90 -5.88 9.75 -6.02
N GLU A 91 -4.69 9.40 -6.53
CA GLU A 91 -4.55 8.66 -7.80
C GLU A 91 -5.21 7.29 -7.73
N VAL A 92 -5.04 6.56 -6.64
CA VAL A 92 -5.68 5.25 -6.42
C VAL A 92 -7.20 5.39 -6.43
N ASN A 93 -7.76 6.40 -5.75
CA ASN A 93 -9.19 6.64 -5.69
C ASN A 93 -9.78 7.01 -7.07
N SER A 94 -9.04 7.77 -7.88
CA SER A 94 -9.46 8.14 -9.24
C SER A 94 -9.64 6.95 -10.19
N LYS A 95 -9.00 5.81 -9.89
CA LYS A 95 -9.05 4.58 -10.69
C LYS A 95 -10.07 3.55 -10.18
N ARG A 96 -10.85 3.90 -9.15
CA ARG A 96 -11.86 3.03 -8.56
C ARG A 96 -13.25 3.46 -8.98
N CYS A 97 -14.18 2.50 -9.09
CA CYS A 97 -15.59 2.85 -9.14
C CYS A 97 -16.12 3.07 -7.70
N GLU A 98 -17.10 3.94 -7.56
CA GLU A 98 -17.69 4.36 -6.28
C GLU A 98 -18.18 3.20 -5.39
N CYS A 99 -18.56 2.09 -6.00
CA CYS A 99 -19.00 0.89 -5.28
C CYS A 99 -17.88 0.07 -4.62
N GLN A 100 -16.60 0.47 -4.80
CA GLN A 100 -15.44 -0.30 -4.34
C GLN A 100 -14.56 0.50 -3.40
N ASN A 101 -15.08 0.90 -2.24
CA ASN A 101 -14.26 1.53 -1.20
C ASN A 101 -13.34 0.47 -0.55
N LYS A 102 -12.18 0.24 -1.17
CA LYS A 102 -11.18 -0.75 -0.73
C LYS A 102 -9.86 -0.11 -0.31
N ASN A 103 -9.92 1.16 0.10
CA ASN A 103 -8.77 1.88 0.64
C ASN A 103 -8.97 2.18 2.11
N LYS A 104 -7.89 2.12 2.84
CA LYS A 104 -7.79 2.71 4.17
C LYS A 104 -6.46 3.42 4.29
N LYS A 105 -6.51 4.68 4.75
CA LYS A 105 -5.32 5.47 5.05
C LYS A 105 -5.35 5.88 6.51
N ILE A 106 -4.24 5.69 7.19
CA ILE A 106 -4.02 6.10 8.58
C ILE A 106 -2.73 6.91 8.65
N ILE A 107 -2.83 8.11 9.20
CA ILE A 107 -1.68 8.95 9.55
C ILE A 107 -1.61 9.01 11.06
N ILE A 108 -0.52 8.55 11.64
CA ILE A 108 -0.31 8.48 13.09
C ILE A 108 0.36 9.77 13.54
N LYS A 109 -0.32 10.53 14.40
CA LYS A 109 0.21 11.77 14.97
C LYS A 109 1.47 11.49 15.81
N GLY A 110 2.56 12.19 15.51
CA GLY A 110 3.87 11.98 16.13
C GLY A 110 4.56 10.68 15.73
N GLY A 111 3.97 9.92 14.80
CA GLY A 111 4.55 8.69 14.29
C GLY A 111 5.87 8.95 13.57
N GLN A 112 6.87 8.12 13.82
CA GLN A 112 8.22 8.21 13.27
C GLN A 112 8.48 7.06 12.28
N HIS A 113 9.43 7.26 11.37
CA HIS A 113 9.85 6.25 10.39
C HIS A 113 10.65 5.12 11.04
N ASN A 114 9.95 4.20 11.71
CA ASN A 114 10.61 3.10 12.42
C ASN A 114 9.73 1.86 12.56
N GLU A 115 10.37 0.77 12.97
CA GLU A 115 9.73 -0.54 13.10
C GLU A 115 8.65 -0.57 14.19
N LYS A 116 8.70 0.30 15.18
CA LYS A 116 7.66 0.40 16.21
C LYS A 116 6.34 0.81 15.61
N LEU A 117 6.32 1.88 14.79
CA LEU A 117 5.14 2.34 14.07
C LEU A 117 4.56 1.24 13.20
N TRP A 118 5.41 0.57 12.42
CA TRP A 118 4.99 -0.45 11.47
C TRP A 118 4.45 -1.70 12.13
N ARG A 119 5.09 -2.16 13.22
CA ARG A 119 4.63 -3.30 14.02
C ARG A 119 3.27 -3.06 14.65
N GLU A 120 3.06 -1.88 15.22
CA GLU A 120 1.77 -1.50 15.82
C GLU A 120 0.66 -1.37 14.76
N GLY A 121 1.01 -0.89 13.59
CA GLY A 121 0.10 -0.78 12.45
C GLY A 121 -0.24 -2.10 11.78
N PHE A 122 0.71 -3.06 11.75
CA PHE A 122 0.56 -4.32 11.04
C PHE A 122 -0.65 -5.12 11.48
N LYS A 123 -0.88 -5.28 12.78
CA LYS A 123 -2.04 -6.03 13.31
C LYS A 123 -3.36 -5.45 12.80
N LYS A 124 -3.50 -4.13 12.81
CA LYS A 124 -4.71 -3.44 12.35
C LYS A 124 -4.90 -3.59 10.83
N ALA A 125 -3.82 -3.47 10.08
CA ALA A 125 -3.82 -3.65 8.63
C ALA A 125 -4.17 -5.09 8.23
N TYR A 126 -3.56 -6.07 8.89
CA TYR A 126 -3.80 -7.50 8.64
C TYR A 126 -5.26 -7.89 8.88
N LEU A 127 -5.86 -7.42 9.97
CA LEU A 127 -7.26 -7.70 10.29
C LEU A 127 -8.25 -6.98 9.36
N TRP A 128 -7.85 -5.85 8.80
CA TRP A 128 -8.69 -5.09 7.88
C TRP A 128 -8.61 -5.64 6.45
N LEU A 129 -7.43 -6.08 6.00
CA LEU A 129 -7.22 -6.67 4.67
C LEU A 129 -7.81 -8.08 4.60
#